data_3dd3e9a35df7ff961529ceb5e25bf3cd
#
_entry.id   3dd3e9a35df7ff961529ceb5e25bf3cd
#
_cell.length_a   1.000
_cell.length_b   1.000
_cell.length_c   1.000
_cell.angle_alpha   90.00
_cell.angle_beta   90.00
_cell.angle_gamma   90.00
#
_symmetry.space_group_name_H-M   'P 1'
#
loop_
_entity.id
_entity.type
_entity.pdbx_description
1 polymer ?
#
loop_
_entity_poly.entity_id
_entity_poly.type
_entity_poly.pdbx_seq_one_letter_code
_entity_poly.pdbx_strand_id
1 'polypeptide(L)'
;MKNKTFFSGGLFDKPIMSRKIKTASMTVMEKILGYLLGPVGILACVAVVNQLTELYYTEIFNIDQIFGAGSYLLMTWITKAVGIVAGLFIAYIVEHSASKEGRVRPLILIGCLLSAVSGFFMFFIPEMHPTLKLIWIYVFNILFNGFGAQLLALRTHLFTLCTRSQNDRNVVNLFEKMSGFLLVGTAVTMTVGSVLYYTMLHGHPAENWIMLIGAFAAFSIPLSFIHYNYTKERVTLESGSAKAGNEANVPLLRQVGGLFTSKYWIMATALTVTMTIANNLAGYNLNTNFCTIILGATAENNYNLFYTIASGVPMGLGILIVYPLCKKYTIRKTTIAFSVVAILGSLIGYIAKTNFVGAIAGNFIFNMGTLPVVYILGALINAANDEVEYKHGFRPEGTVSVAIIMCILNLFTGIFAGVYETGLNMNGYDPIADMAQPQGVINWLYFIKYMVPAVEYAIIILILLFMNLEKKLPDMQKEIRERYIAAAEARGEVWISPEEQEEEEREKNARLAEEARIQDLKVKCERRGLDFDIENQKYLDKINKKRK
;
A
#
# COMPACT_ATOMS: atom_id res chain seq x y z
N MET A 1 27.51 16.45 -21.21
CA MET A 1 27.63 16.52 -19.74
C MET A 1 27.21 15.16 -19.19
N LYS A 2 28.11 14.41 -18.54
CA LYS A 2 27.72 13.17 -17.86
C LYS A 2 26.71 13.53 -16.76
N ASN A 3 25.46 13.12 -16.90
CA ASN A 3 24.44 13.27 -15.86
C ASN A 3 25.00 12.65 -14.57
N LYS A 4 25.22 13.47 -13.56
CA LYS A 4 25.59 12.99 -12.22
C LYS A 4 24.37 12.22 -11.71
N THR A 5 24.46 10.90 -11.73
CA THR A 5 23.44 10.02 -11.18
C THR A 5 23.56 10.02 -9.67
N PHE A 6 22.45 10.22 -8.94
CA PHE A 6 22.39 9.98 -7.50
C PHE A 6 22.74 8.52 -7.23
N PHE A 7 23.54 8.27 -6.18
CA PHE A 7 23.97 6.94 -5.77
C PHE A 7 24.89 6.16 -6.74
N SER A 8 25.51 6.79 -7.75
CA SER A 8 26.55 6.15 -8.53
C SER A 8 27.90 6.26 -7.83
N GLY A 9 28.59 5.13 -7.61
CA GLY A 9 29.96 5.08 -7.07
C GLY A 9 30.07 5.07 -5.53
N GLY A 10 29.01 4.81 -4.79
CA GLY A 10 28.98 4.81 -3.32
C GLY A 10 28.65 3.46 -2.68
N LEU A 11 28.15 3.52 -1.45
CA LEU A 11 27.73 2.39 -0.63
C LEU A 11 26.72 1.46 -1.35
N PHE A 12 25.90 2.00 -2.25
CA PHE A 12 24.89 1.28 -3.02
C PHE A 12 25.42 0.56 -4.27
N ASP A 13 26.66 0.82 -4.68
CA ASP A 13 27.32 0.05 -5.75
C ASP A 13 27.97 -1.23 -5.25
N LYS A 14 28.21 -1.33 -3.92
CA LYS A 14 28.62 -2.55 -3.25
C LYS A 14 27.38 -3.14 -2.59
N PRO A 15 26.99 -4.39 -2.90
CA PRO A 15 25.83 -5.00 -2.25
C PRO A 15 26.10 -5.06 -0.74
N ILE A 16 25.23 -4.41 0.03
CA ILE A 16 25.26 -4.44 1.51
C ILE A 16 25.07 -5.88 1.99
N MET A 17 24.30 -6.67 1.24
CA MET A 17 24.12 -8.11 1.43
C MET A 17 24.09 -8.80 0.07
N SER A 18 24.68 -9.99 -0.03
CA SER A 18 24.63 -10.78 -1.27
C SER A 18 23.19 -11.16 -1.60
N ARG A 19 22.74 -10.87 -2.82
CA ARG A 19 21.42 -11.26 -3.30
C ARG A 19 21.25 -12.77 -3.22
N LYS A 20 20.22 -13.23 -2.53
CA LYS A 20 19.87 -14.66 -2.51
C LYS A 20 19.17 -15.09 -3.81
N ILE A 21 18.62 -14.16 -4.59
CA ILE A 21 17.93 -14.44 -5.84
C ILE A 21 18.89 -14.27 -7.01
N LYS A 22 19.26 -15.39 -7.62
CA LYS A 22 20.14 -15.43 -8.81
C LYS A 22 19.37 -15.69 -10.10
N THR A 23 18.11 -16.14 -10.01
CA THR A 23 17.28 -16.50 -11.15
C THR A 23 16.75 -15.28 -11.91
N ALA A 24 16.64 -15.41 -13.21
CA ALA A 24 16.03 -14.40 -14.07
C ALA A 24 14.48 -14.39 -13.95
N SER A 25 13.85 -15.55 -13.78
CA SER A 25 12.42 -15.68 -13.49
C SER A 25 12.12 -15.56 -12.00
N MET A 26 10.89 -15.18 -11.67
CA MET A 26 10.45 -15.05 -10.28
C MET A 26 10.20 -16.44 -9.65
N THR A 27 10.83 -16.69 -8.51
CA THR A 27 10.68 -17.94 -7.78
C THR A 27 9.54 -17.90 -6.77
N VAL A 28 9.00 -19.08 -6.38
CA VAL A 28 7.97 -19.17 -5.33
C VAL A 28 8.49 -18.64 -3.98
N MET A 29 9.77 -18.90 -3.65
CA MET A 29 10.38 -18.38 -2.43
C MET A 29 10.47 -16.85 -2.42
N GLU A 30 10.72 -16.23 -3.56
CA GLU A 30 10.71 -14.79 -3.71
C GLU A 30 9.30 -14.22 -3.49
N LYS A 31 8.27 -14.84 -4.04
CA LYS A 31 6.88 -14.44 -3.84
C LYS A 31 6.47 -14.49 -2.36
N ILE A 32 6.83 -15.58 -1.67
CA ILE A 32 6.47 -15.79 -0.26
C ILE A 32 7.34 -14.93 0.68
N LEU A 33 8.67 -15.05 0.61
CA LEU A 33 9.55 -14.34 1.54
C LEU A 33 9.73 -12.86 1.20
N GLY A 34 9.74 -12.53 -0.09
CA GLY A 34 9.89 -11.15 -0.53
C GLY A 34 8.61 -10.33 -0.41
N TYR A 35 7.47 -10.87 -0.82
CA TYR A 35 6.26 -10.07 -1.00
C TYR A 35 5.12 -10.41 -0.03
N LEU A 36 5.10 -11.62 0.56
CA LEU A 36 4.10 -11.96 1.58
C LEU A 36 4.63 -11.72 2.99
N LEU A 37 5.75 -12.34 3.39
CA LEU A 37 6.25 -12.29 4.76
C LEU A 37 7.16 -11.09 5.04
N GLY A 38 8.01 -10.71 4.07
CA GLY A 38 8.94 -9.59 4.26
C GLY A 38 8.28 -8.27 4.63
N PRO A 39 7.21 -7.85 3.96
CA PRO A 39 6.52 -6.61 4.27
C PRO A 39 5.76 -6.61 5.62
N VAL A 40 5.39 -7.78 6.16
CA VAL A 40 4.59 -7.89 7.40
C VAL A 40 5.18 -7.07 8.54
N GLY A 41 6.50 -7.13 8.75
CA GLY A 41 7.16 -6.46 9.86
C GLY A 41 6.96 -4.94 9.83
N ILE A 42 7.31 -4.32 8.70
CA ILE A 42 7.18 -2.86 8.57
C ILE A 42 5.72 -2.41 8.48
N LEU A 43 4.86 -3.17 7.82
CA LEU A 43 3.43 -2.87 7.77
C LEU A 43 2.80 -2.95 9.16
N ALA A 44 3.17 -3.97 9.97
CA ALA A 44 2.72 -4.10 11.34
C ALA A 44 3.21 -2.92 12.21
N CYS A 45 4.50 -2.58 12.13
CA CYS A 45 5.06 -1.43 12.83
C CYS A 45 4.32 -0.13 12.48
N VAL A 46 4.14 0.15 11.18
CA VAL A 46 3.45 1.36 10.71
C VAL A 46 1.98 1.36 11.12
N ALA A 47 1.28 0.23 11.03
CA ALA A 47 -0.13 0.13 11.44
C ALA A 47 -0.30 0.41 12.94
N VAL A 48 0.55 -0.18 13.78
CA VAL A 48 0.51 -0.01 15.24
C VAL A 48 0.87 1.43 15.64
N VAL A 49 1.93 2.00 15.07
CA VAL A 49 2.31 3.39 15.32
C VAL A 49 1.15 4.32 14.94
N ASN A 50 0.58 4.19 13.74
CA ASN A 50 -0.52 5.05 13.30
C ASN A 50 -1.77 4.89 14.18
N GLN A 51 -2.09 3.68 14.61
CA GLN A 51 -3.24 3.40 15.46
C GLN A 51 -3.09 4.01 16.86
N LEU A 52 -1.88 3.95 17.42
CA LEU A 52 -1.64 4.36 18.80
C LEU A 52 -1.17 5.83 18.94
N THR A 53 -0.68 6.46 17.87
CA THR A 53 -0.14 7.83 17.92
C THR A 53 -1.15 8.84 18.43
N GLU A 54 -2.37 8.79 17.92
CA GLU A 54 -3.44 9.71 18.29
C GLU A 54 -3.80 9.55 19.79
N LEU A 55 -4.03 8.31 20.23
CA LEU A 55 -4.31 7.99 21.63
C LEU A 55 -3.16 8.43 22.55
N TYR A 56 -1.92 8.13 22.19
CA TYR A 56 -0.76 8.48 23.00
C TYR A 56 -0.60 9.98 23.19
N TYR A 57 -0.77 10.77 22.13
CA TYR A 57 -0.60 12.22 22.19
C TYR A 57 -1.78 12.93 22.83
N THR A 58 -2.99 12.37 22.77
CA THR A 58 -4.18 12.98 23.37
C THR A 58 -4.41 12.54 24.81
N GLU A 59 -4.25 11.26 25.13
CA GLU A 59 -4.58 10.71 26.46
C GLU A 59 -3.37 10.66 27.42
N ILE A 60 -2.19 10.27 26.92
CA ILE A 60 -1.01 10.08 27.77
C ILE A 60 -0.15 11.35 27.83
N PHE A 61 0.21 11.90 26.65
CA PHE A 61 1.08 13.07 26.60
C PHE A 61 0.33 14.39 26.73
N ASN A 62 -1.00 14.42 26.46
CA ASN A 62 -1.86 15.60 26.53
C ASN A 62 -1.30 16.83 25.80
N ILE A 63 -0.90 16.64 24.54
CA ILE A 63 -0.19 17.65 23.73
C ILE A 63 -0.94 18.99 23.68
N ASP A 64 -2.26 18.98 23.55
CA ASP A 64 -3.09 20.17 23.46
C ASP A 64 -3.22 20.91 24.79
N GLN A 65 -3.12 20.21 25.92
CA GLN A 65 -3.09 20.85 27.25
C GLN A 65 -1.74 21.50 27.55
N ILE A 66 -0.64 20.89 27.10
CA ILE A 66 0.72 21.39 27.36
C ILE A 66 1.07 22.56 26.43
N PHE A 67 0.71 22.49 25.14
CA PHE A 67 1.17 23.41 24.10
C PHE A 67 0.05 24.30 23.52
N GLY A 68 -1.20 24.10 23.95
CA GLY A 68 -2.37 24.85 23.51
C GLY A 68 -3.26 24.06 22.55
N ALA A 69 -4.55 24.40 22.57
CA ALA A 69 -5.56 23.74 21.75
C ALA A 69 -5.22 23.76 20.26
N GLY A 70 -5.30 22.61 19.60
CA GLY A 70 -4.99 22.46 18.18
C GLY A 70 -3.52 22.15 17.85
N SER A 71 -2.65 21.93 18.84
CA SER A 71 -1.25 21.56 18.62
C SER A 71 -1.11 20.24 17.88
N TYR A 72 -1.93 19.25 18.19
CA TYR A 72 -1.99 17.97 17.46
C TYR A 72 -2.42 18.15 16.00
N LEU A 73 -3.44 18.98 15.77
CA LEU A 73 -3.93 19.29 14.43
C LEU A 73 -2.85 20.01 13.59
N LEU A 74 -2.19 21.00 14.18
CA LEU A 74 -1.11 21.74 13.52
C LEU A 74 0.06 20.82 13.15
N MET A 75 0.44 19.90 14.05
CA MET A 75 1.47 18.88 13.79
C MET A 75 1.09 18.03 12.57
N THR A 76 -0.14 17.57 12.51
CA THR A 76 -0.64 16.76 11.40
C THR A 76 -0.59 17.52 10.07
N TRP A 77 -0.99 18.79 10.06
CA TRP A 77 -0.95 19.63 8.86
C TRP A 77 0.48 19.89 8.37
N ILE A 78 1.39 20.24 9.27
CA ILE A 78 2.81 20.44 8.93
C ILE A 78 3.39 19.14 8.34
N THR A 79 3.12 18.02 8.98
CA THR A 79 3.61 16.71 8.50
C THR A 79 3.08 16.37 7.11
N LYS A 80 1.81 16.62 6.81
CA LYS A 80 1.22 16.42 5.48
C LYS A 80 1.82 17.37 4.44
N ALA A 81 2.03 18.63 4.77
CA ALA A 81 2.68 19.60 3.89
C ALA A 81 4.12 19.18 3.54
N VAL A 82 4.90 18.75 4.54
CA VAL A 82 6.25 18.21 4.32
C VAL A 82 6.19 16.92 3.49
N GLY A 83 5.19 16.06 3.71
CA GLY A 83 4.97 14.84 2.93
C GLY A 83 4.79 15.09 1.43
N ILE A 84 4.12 16.19 1.04
CA ILE A 84 3.98 16.60 -0.37
C ILE A 84 5.37 16.90 -0.97
N VAL A 85 6.16 17.73 -0.29
CA VAL A 85 7.50 18.11 -0.76
C VAL A 85 8.43 16.89 -0.80
N ALA A 86 8.39 16.06 0.24
CA ALA A 86 9.17 14.82 0.32
C ALA A 86 8.81 13.84 -0.81
N GLY A 87 7.52 13.69 -1.13
CA GLY A 87 7.06 12.83 -2.23
C GLY A 87 7.64 13.24 -3.59
N LEU A 88 7.59 14.53 -3.91
CA LEU A 88 8.19 15.07 -5.14
C LEU A 88 9.72 14.90 -5.18
N PHE A 89 10.38 15.15 -4.06
CA PHE A 89 11.82 14.97 -3.95
C PHE A 89 12.25 13.51 -4.09
N ILE A 90 11.52 12.57 -3.48
CA ILE A 90 11.78 11.14 -3.59
C ILE A 90 11.52 10.65 -5.02
N ALA A 91 10.46 11.11 -5.70
CA ALA A 91 10.21 10.78 -7.10
C ALA A 91 11.40 11.24 -7.98
N TYR A 92 11.91 12.45 -7.77
CA TYR A 92 13.09 12.96 -8.46
C TYR A 92 14.34 12.09 -8.20
N ILE A 93 14.56 11.65 -6.95
CA ILE A 93 15.68 10.76 -6.61
C ILE A 93 15.56 9.42 -7.34
N VAL A 94 14.37 8.81 -7.36
CA VAL A 94 14.11 7.53 -8.04
C VAL A 94 14.44 7.63 -9.52
N GLU A 95 14.00 8.70 -10.18
CA GLU A 95 14.23 8.93 -11.60
C GLU A 95 15.74 9.05 -11.92
N HIS A 96 16.53 9.73 -11.07
CA HIS A 96 17.96 9.95 -11.25
C HIS A 96 18.86 8.92 -10.56
N SER A 97 18.29 7.85 -9.99
CA SER A 97 19.05 6.80 -9.30
C SER A 97 19.52 5.72 -10.28
N ALA A 98 20.80 5.39 -10.25
CA ALA A 98 21.45 4.36 -11.08
C ALA A 98 22.21 3.32 -10.23
N SER A 99 21.62 2.85 -9.13
CA SER A 99 22.24 1.84 -8.27
C SER A 99 22.21 0.46 -8.93
N LYS A 100 23.30 -0.32 -8.76
CA LYS A 100 23.37 -1.73 -9.20
C LYS A 100 22.37 -2.64 -8.46
N GLU A 101 21.91 -2.21 -7.29
CA GLU A 101 20.94 -2.96 -6.47
C GLU A 101 19.47 -2.68 -6.88
N GLY A 102 19.25 -1.77 -7.79
CA GLY A 102 17.94 -1.31 -8.23
C GLY A 102 17.71 0.17 -7.88
N ARG A 103 16.69 0.77 -8.47
CA ARG A 103 16.35 2.19 -8.26
C ARG A 103 15.49 2.40 -7.03
N VAL A 104 14.60 1.47 -6.73
CA VAL A 104 13.55 1.57 -5.72
C VAL A 104 13.87 0.77 -4.46
N ARG A 105 14.44 -0.43 -4.61
CA ARG A 105 14.73 -1.34 -3.48
C ARG A 105 15.57 -0.73 -2.35
N PRO A 106 16.71 -0.05 -2.63
CA PRO A 106 17.49 0.59 -1.56
C PRO A 106 16.70 1.66 -0.81
N LEU A 107 15.88 2.43 -1.53
CA LEU A 107 15.05 3.49 -0.95
C LEU A 107 13.95 2.91 -0.05
N ILE A 108 13.35 1.78 -0.45
CA ILE A 108 12.38 1.07 0.39
C ILE A 108 13.04 0.58 1.69
N LEU A 109 14.24 0.01 1.63
CA LEU A 109 14.96 -0.43 2.83
C LEU A 109 15.24 0.75 3.76
N ILE A 110 15.72 1.89 3.21
CA ILE A 110 15.92 3.13 3.98
C ILE A 110 14.59 3.57 4.61
N GLY A 111 13.49 3.54 3.85
CA GLY A 111 12.15 3.87 4.35
C GLY A 111 11.71 2.96 5.48
N CYS A 112 11.96 1.65 5.39
CA CYS A 112 11.65 0.70 6.46
C CYS A 112 12.43 1.00 7.75
N LEU A 113 13.74 1.22 7.64
CA LEU A 113 14.59 1.52 8.80
C LEU A 113 14.23 2.89 9.40
N LEU A 114 14.04 3.90 8.55
CA LEU A 114 13.63 5.24 8.99
C LEU A 114 12.29 5.20 9.73
N SER A 115 11.29 4.50 9.18
CA SER A 115 9.98 4.38 9.82
C SER A 115 10.04 3.58 11.13
N ALA A 116 10.82 2.51 11.20
CA ALA A 116 10.97 1.74 12.44
C ALA A 116 11.61 2.58 13.56
N VAL A 117 12.70 3.28 13.24
CA VAL A 117 13.43 4.12 14.21
C VAL A 117 12.61 5.36 14.60
N SER A 118 12.06 6.09 13.62
CA SER A 118 11.27 7.29 13.91
C SER A 118 9.96 6.94 14.63
N GLY A 119 9.30 5.83 14.27
CA GLY A 119 8.13 5.33 14.97
C GLY A 119 8.38 5.04 16.45
N PHE A 120 9.52 4.45 16.79
CA PHE A 120 9.93 4.27 18.19
C PHE A 120 10.12 5.61 18.91
N PHE A 121 10.87 6.54 18.31
CA PHE A 121 11.16 7.85 18.94
C PHE A 121 9.94 8.78 19.00
N MET A 122 8.85 8.52 18.30
CA MET A 122 7.58 9.23 18.48
C MET A 122 6.97 8.97 19.85
N PHE A 123 7.18 7.78 20.44
CA PHE A 123 6.67 7.41 21.76
C PHE A 123 7.73 7.55 22.85
N PHE A 124 8.99 7.40 22.51
CA PHE A 124 10.09 7.64 23.44
C PHE A 124 10.44 9.13 23.46
N ILE A 125 9.82 9.88 24.38
CA ILE A 125 10.02 11.32 24.57
C ILE A 125 10.90 11.52 25.81
N PRO A 126 12.19 11.90 25.68
CA PRO A 126 13.08 12.11 26.81
C PRO A 126 12.61 13.27 27.68
N GLU A 127 12.97 13.23 28.98
CA GLU A 127 12.75 14.33 29.90
C GLU A 127 13.62 15.55 29.52
N MET A 128 12.98 16.62 29.01
CA MET A 128 13.65 17.84 28.57
C MET A 128 12.69 19.04 28.65
N HIS A 129 13.20 20.23 28.37
CA HIS A 129 12.38 21.45 28.33
C HIS A 129 11.18 21.29 27.38
N PRO A 130 9.97 21.81 27.72
CA PRO A 130 8.76 21.62 26.92
C PRO A 130 8.93 21.94 25.42
N THR A 131 9.58 23.07 25.10
CA THR A 131 9.85 23.43 23.69
C THR A 131 10.68 22.38 22.94
N LEU A 132 11.67 21.75 23.60
CA LEU A 132 12.46 20.69 23.00
C LEU A 132 11.65 19.40 22.83
N LYS A 133 10.75 19.07 23.77
CA LYS A 133 9.81 17.94 23.63
C LYS A 133 8.92 18.15 22.39
N LEU A 134 8.41 19.36 22.18
CA LEU A 134 7.60 19.69 21.00
C LEU A 134 8.39 19.51 19.70
N ILE A 135 9.60 20.07 19.62
CA ILE A 135 10.49 19.90 18.45
C ILE A 135 10.77 18.41 18.20
N TRP A 136 11.05 17.63 19.23
CA TRP A 136 11.27 16.19 19.15
C TRP A 136 10.09 15.46 18.50
N ILE A 137 8.88 15.72 19.01
CA ILE A 137 7.64 15.13 18.49
C ILE A 137 7.46 15.49 17.01
N TYR A 138 7.61 16.76 16.64
CA TYR A 138 7.46 17.22 15.25
C TYR A 138 8.49 16.58 14.32
N VAL A 139 9.76 16.54 14.73
CA VAL A 139 10.84 15.95 13.92
C VAL A 139 10.57 14.48 13.64
N PHE A 140 10.28 13.68 14.67
CA PHE A 140 10.07 12.24 14.47
C PHE A 140 8.75 11.93 13.76
N ASN A 141 7.71 12.74 13.96
CA ASN A 141 6.48 12.61 13.19
C ASN A 141 6.71 12.94 11.69
N ILE A 142 7.46 13.98 11.37
CA ILE A 142 7.84 14.32 10.00
C ILE A 142 8.70 13.21 9.37
N LEU A 143 9.66 12.66 10.11
CA LEU A 143 10.48 11.56 9.62
C LEU A 143 9.63 10.31 9.34
N PHE A 144 8.69 9.99 10.20
CA PHE A 144 7.81 8.83 10.06
C PHE A 144 6.76 9.02 8.97
N ASN A 145 5.87 10.01 9.13
CA ASN A 145 4.72 10.22 8.24
C ASN A 145 5.04 11.06 7.00
N GLY A 146 6.03 11.96 7.08
CA GLY A 146 6.47 12.77 5.94
C GLY A 146 7.38 11.99 5.00
N PHE A 147 8.55 11.58 5.44
CA PHE A 147 9.55 10.90 4.61
C PHE A 147 9.36 9.38 4.57
N GLY A 148 9.19 8.74 5.72
CA GLY A 148 9.06 7.29 5.82
C GLY A 148 7.89 6.76 5.01
N ALA A 149 6.71 7.35 5.15
CA ALA A 149 5.52 6.96 4.41
C ALA A 149 5.70 7.09 2.88
N GLN A 150 6.38 8.13 2.39
CA GLN A 150 6.63 8.33 0.96
C GLN A 150 7.63 7.28 0.41
N LEU A 151 8.68 6.96 1.16
CA LEU A 151 9.63 5.91 0.80
C LEU A 151 8.96 4.54 0.78
N LEU A 152 8.07 4.25 1.73
CA LEU A 152 7.30 3.00 1.76
C LEU A 152 6.27 2.90 0.64
N ALA A 153 5.72 4.02 0.16
CA ALA A 153 4.81 4.05 -0.99
C ALA A 153 5.47 3.54 -2.29
N LEU A 154 6.81 3.62 -2.39
CA LEU A 154 7.57 3.07 -3.52
C LEU A 154 7.43 1.54 -3.66
N ARG A 155 6.94 0.82 -2.64
CA ARG A 155 6.68 -0.63 -2.74
C ARG A 155 5.68 -0.96 -3.84
N THR A 156 4.68 -0.12 -4.07
CA THR A 156 3.73 -0.30 -5.17
C THR A 156 4.41 -0.20 -6.53
N HIS A 157 5.41 0.67 -6.65
CA HIS A 157 6.21 0.80 -7.87
C HIS A 157 7.14 -0.41 -8.08
N LEU A 158 7.66 -1.01 -7.00
CA LEU A 158 8.50 -2.21 -7.09
C LEU A 158 7.79 -3.36 -7.83
N PHE A 159 6.46 -3.49 -7.74
CA PHE A 159 5.72 -4.56 -8.44
C PHE A 159 5.81 -4.45 -9.95
N THR A 160 5.89 -3.24 -10.49
CA THR A 160 6.07 -3.04 -11.94
C THR A 160 7.48 -3.37 -12.40
N LEU A 161 8.47 -3.27 -11.51
CA LEU A 161 9.87 -3.52 -11.79
C LEU A 161 10.34 -4.95 -11.48
N CYS A 162 9.57 -5.74 -10.73
CA CYS A 162 10.01 -7.06 -10.29
C CYS A 162 9.94 -8.13 -11.38
N THR A 163 9.01 -8.01 -12.32
CA THR A 163 8.81 -8.96 -13.42
C THR A 163 8.10 -8.30 -14.59
N ARG A 164 8.30 -8.84 -15.80
CA ARG A 164 7.54 -8.45 -17.00
C ARG A 164 6.21 -9.22 -17.09
N SER A 165 6.14 -10.41 -16.48
CA SER A 165 4.94 -11.24 -16.48
C SER A 165 3.78 -10.58 -15.77
N GLN A 166 2.69 -10.33 -16.50
CA GLN A 166 1.47 -9.78 -15.93
C GLN A 166 0.87 -10.74 -14.87
N ASN A 167 0.96 -12.05 -15.13
CA ASN A 167 0.46 -13.04 -14.18
C ASN A 167 1.26 -13.02 -12.87
N ASP A 168 2.59 -12.95 -12.95
CA ASP A 168 3.45 -12.85 -11.76
C ASP A 168 3.23 -11.53 -11.01
N ARG A 169 3.03 -10.41 -11.72
CA ARG A 169 2.66 -9.12 -11.10
C ARG A 169 1.36 -9.22 -10.31
N ASN A 170 0.35 -9.88 -10.88
CA ASN A 170 -0.94 -10.08 -10.22
C ASN A 170 -0.79 -10.92 -8.95
N VAL A 171 0.02 -11.99 -8.99
CA VAL A 171 0.30 -12.84 -7.82
C VAL A 171 1.07 -12.06 -6.74
N VAL A 172 2.06 -11.26 -7.12
CA VAL A 172 2.84 -10.42 -6.18
C VAL A 172 1.95 -9.38 -5.53
N ASN A 173 1.11 -8.70 -6.32
CA ASN A 173 0.15 -7.72 -5.79
C ASN A 173 -0.86 -8.39 -4.84
N LEU A 174 -1.32 -9.61 -5.17
CA LEU A 174 -2.17 -10.40 -4.29
C LEU A 174 -1.48 -10.70 -2.96
N PHE A 175 -0.24 -11.19 -2.99
CA PHE A 175 0.51 -11.52 -1.77
C PHE A 175 0.79 -10.30 -0.90
N GLU A 176 1.09 -9.16 -1.50
CA GLU A 176 1.28 -7.92 -0.77
C GLU A 176 -0.03 -7.43 -0.14
N LYS A 177 -1.15 -7.53 -0.85
CA LYS A 177 -2.46 -7.23 -0.28
C LYS A 177 -2.85 -8.18 0.84
N MET A 178 -2.55 -9.47 0.70
CA MET A 178 -2.72 -10.45 1.79
C MET A 178 -1.84 -10.10 3.00
N SER A 179 -0.59 -9.70 2.78
CA SER A 179 0.30 -9.21 3.84
C SER A 179 -0.30 -8.01 4.57
N GLY A 180 -0.74 -6.99 3.86
CA GLY A 180 -1.28 -5.76 4.44
C GLY A 180 -2.65 -5.95 5.11
N PHE A 181 -3.60 -6.57 4.43
CA PHE A 181 -4.98 -6.66 4.93
C PHE A 181 -5.22 -7.86 5.83
N LEU A 182 -4.77 -9.06 5.44
CA LEU A 182 -5.05 -10.27 6.21
C LEU A 182 -4.13 -10.40 7.43
N LEU A 183 -2.80 -10.31 7.23
CA LEU A 183 -1.86 -10.53 8.33
C LEU A 183 -1.76 -9.30 9.24
N VAL A 184 -1.64 -8.10 8.69
CA VAL A 184 -1.48 -6.88 9.48
C VAL A 184 -2.82 -6.27 9.85
N GLY A 185 -3.67 -5.99 8.87
CA GLY A 185 -4.95 -5.30 9.09
C GLY A 185 -5.91 -6.09 9.99
N THR A 186 -5.89 -7.43 9.95
CA THR A 186 -6.69 -8.24 10.87
C THR A 186 -5.91 -8.62 12.11
N ALA A 187 -4.84 -9.43 11.99
CA ALA A 187 -4.20 -10.03 13.15
C ALA A 187 -3.54 -8.98 14.07
N VAL A 188 -2.78 -8.02 13.49
CA VAL A 188 -2.05 -7.02 14.29
C VAL A 188 -3.00 -5.96 14.83
N THR A 189 -3.84 -5.37 13.99
CA THR A 189 -4.76 -4.30 14.40
C THR A 189 -5.78 -4.79 15.42
N MET A 190 -6.27 -6.04 15.27
CA MET A 190 -7.16 -6.66 16.26
C MET A 190 -6.46 -6.88 17.58
N THR A 191 -5.27 -7.48 17.56
CA THR A 191 -4.54 -7.78 18.79
C THR A 191 -4.17 -6.51 19.54
N VAL A 192 -3.65 -5.49 18.84
CA VAL A 192 -3.23 -4.23 19.44
C VAL A 192 -4.43 -3.41 19.91
N GLY A 193 -5.43 -3.22 19.03
CA GLY A 193 -6.58 -2.36 19.34
C GLY A 193 -7.61 -2.96 20.30
N SER A 194 -7.64 -4.27 20.46
CA SER A 194 -8.64 -4.92 21.34
C SER A 194 -8.01 -5.53 22.58
N VAL A 195 -6.99 -6.37 22.40
CA VAL A 195 -6.43 -7.12 23.52
C VAL A 195 -5.36 -6.30 24.24
N LEU A 196 -4.31 -5.89 23.51
CA LEU A 196 -3.18 -5.19 24.13
C LEU A 196 -3.56 -3.80 24.65
N TYR A 197 -4.47 -3.10 23.97
CA TYR A 197 -4.95 -1.79 24.43
C TYR A 197 -5.57 -1.92 25.83
N TYR A 198 -6.56 -2.78 26.01
CA TYR A 198 -7.25 -2.90 27.31
C TYR A 198 -6.43 -3.60 28.39
N THR A 199 -5.48 -4.49 28.02
CA THR A 199 -4.69 -5.26 29.00
C THR A 199 -3.36 -4.62 29.37
N MET A 200 -2.76 -3.81 28.51
CA MET A 200 -1.40 -3.31 28.70
C MET A 200 -1.26 -1.79 28.56
N LEU A 201 -2.18 -1.12 27.85
CA LEU A 201 -2.01 0.30 27.51
C LEU A 201 -2.98 1.21 28.29
N HIS A 202 -4.26 0.89 28.26
CA HIS A 202 -5.29 1.72 28.90
C HIS A 202 -5.14 1.69 30.42
N GLY A 203 -5.00 2.89 31.03
CA GLY A 203 -4.75 3.01 32.48
C GLY A 203 -3.35 2.61 32.95
N HIS A 204 -2.45 2.26 32.04
CA HIS A 204 -1.07 1.87 32.36
C HIS A 204 -0.06 2.97 32.02
N PRO A 205 1.16 2.99 32.65
CA PRO A 205 2.17 4.02 32.43
C PRO A 205 2.72 4.02 31.00
N ALA A 206 3.30 5.17 30.61
CA ALA A 206 3.84 5.39 29.27
C ALA A 206 4.93 4.37 28.86
N GLU A 207 5.63 3.76 29.82
CA GLU A 207 6.66 2.76 29.56
C GLU A 207 6.10 1.53 28.81
N ASN A 208 4.86 1.13 29.08
CA ASN A 208 4.21 0.01 28.38
C ASN A 208 4.00 0.32 26.89
N TRP A 209 3.64 1.56 26.57
CA TRP A 209 3.50 2.04 25.20
C TRP A 209 4.84 2.02 24.44
N ILE A 210 5.89 2.51 25.11
CA ILE A 210 7.26 2.51 24.55
C ILE A 210 7.73 1.08 24.30
N MET A 211 7.51 0.18 25.26
CA MET A 211 7.89 -1.23 25.14
C MET A 211 7.18 -1.92 23.99
N LEU A 212 5.87 -1.71 23.82
CA LEU A 212 5.09 -2.30 22.73
C LEU A 212 5.58 -1.80 21.36
N ILE A 213 5.72 -0.49 21.19
CA ILE A 213 6.21 0.08 19.93
C ILE A 213 7.65 -0.35 19.65
N GLY A 214 8.50 -0.38 20.67
CA GLY A 214 9.88 -0.88 20.55
C GLY A 214 9.95 -2.33 20.07
N ALA A 215 9.07 -3.19 20.56
CA ALA A 215 8.97 -4.57 20.11
C ALA A 215 8.58 -4.68 18.63
N PHE A 216 7.57 -3.91 18.17
CA PHE A 216 7.19 -3.89 16.76
C PHE A 216 8.28 -3.28 15.87
N ALA A 217 8.95 -2.21 16.30
CA ALA A 217 10.08 -1.62 15.59
C ALA A 217 11.24 -2.62 15.46
N ALA A 218 11.63 -3.29 16.55
CA ALA A 218 12.68 -4.31 16.55
C ALA A 218 12.31 -5.51 15.64
N PHE A 219 11.04 -5.97 15.67
CA PHE A 219 10.55 -7.04 14.81
C PHE A 219 10.54 -6.66 13.33
N SER A 220 10.28 -5.40 13.01
CA SER A 220 10.22 -4.92 11.63
C SER A 220 11.58 -4.92 10.92
N ILE A 221 12.67 -4.69 11.64
CA ILE A 221 14.03 -4.57 11.05
C ILE A 221 14.47 -5.85 10.34
N PRO A 222 14.50 -7.05 10.99
CA PRO A 222 14.92 -8.28 10.31
C PRO A 222 14.02 -8.65 9.14
N LEU A 223 12.71 -8.43 9.23
CA LEU A 223 11.77 -8.68 8.14
C LEU A 223 11.98 -7.73 6.96
N SER A 224 12.35 -6.48 7.22
CA SER A 224 12.73 -5.52 6.16
C SER A 224 13.98 -5.97 5.40
N PHE A 225 14.97 -6.56 6.08
CA PHE A 225 16.11 -7.17 5.42
C PHE A 225 15.73 -8.44 4.64
N ILE A 226 14.78 -9.24 5.12
CA ILE A 226 14.22 -10.37 4.35
C ILE A 226 13.54 -9.85 3.09
N HIS A 227 12.69 -8.83 3.19
CA HIS A 227 12.07 -8.19 2.03
C HIS A 227 13.11 -7.73 1.02
N TYR A 228 14.16 -7.02 1.46
CA TYR A 228 15.23 -6.53 0.61
C TYR A 228 16.00 -7.67 -0.08
N ASN A 229 16.36 -8.74 0.63
CA ASN A 229 17.16 -9.84 0.12
C ASN A 229 16.40 -10.76 -0.85
N TYR A 230 15.07 -10.89 -0.68
CA TYR A 230 14.21 -11.74 -1.50
C TYR A 230 13.39 -10.97 -2.54
N THR A 231 13.69 -9.69 -2.77
CA THR A 231 13.14 -8.91 -3.89
C THR A 231 14.23 -8.58 -4.90
N LYS A 232 13.87 -8.44 -6.18
CA LYS A 232 14.81 -8.09 -7.26
C LYS A 232 14.09 -7.25 -8.31
N GLU A 233 14.70 -6.17 -8.73
CA GLU A 233 14.27 -5.42 -9.91
C GLU A 233 14.84 -6.10 -11.17
N ARG A 234 13.97 -6.51 -12.09
CA ARG A 234 14.32 -7.17 -13.34
C ARG A 234 14.04 -6.32 -14.56
N VAL A 235 13.04 -5.44 -14.44
CA VAL A 235 12.66 -4.53 -15.52
C VAL A 235 13.40 -3.22 -15.29
N THR A 236 14.43 -2.98 -16.10
CA THR A 236 15.03 -1.65 -16.19
C THR A 236 14.15 -0.80 -17.10
N LEU A 237 13.97 0.47 -16.81
CA LEU A 237 13.19 1.41 -17.65
C LEU A 237 13.73 1.46 -19.10
N GLU A 238 15.00 1.13 -19.30
CA GLU A 238 15.64 1.03 -20.63
C GLU A 238 15.11 -0.13 -21.47
N SER A 239 14.54 -1.18 -20.86
CA SER A 239 14.10 -2.36 -21.60
C SER A 239 12.61 -2.38 -21.96
N GLY A 240 11.80 -1.48 -21.41
CA GLY A 240 10.34 -1.46 -21.62
C GLY A 240 9.82 -0.33 -22.49
N SER A 241 10.39 0.85 -22.40
CA SER A 241 9.90 2.05 -23.12
C SER A 241 10.92 2.63 -24.10
N ALA A 242 12.21 2.49 -23.82
CA ALA A 242 13.27 3.16 -24.59
C ALA A 242 13.53 2.53 -25.98
N LYS A 243 13.04 1.32 -26.23
CA LYS A 243 13.17 0.71 -27.57
C LYS A 243 11.98 0.99 -28.50
N ALA A 244 10.89 1.52 -27.99
CA ALA A 244 9.68 1.73 -28.78
C ALA A 244 9.54 3.12 -29.45
N GLY A 245 10.47 4.03 -29.25
CA GLY A 245 10.42 5.33 -29.90
C GLY A 245 11.21 6.39 -29.15
N ASN A 246 11.58 7.47 -29.81
CA ASN A 246 12.33 8.66 -29.38
C ASN A 246 11.86 9.37 -28.07
N GLU A 247 11.31 8.64 -27.12
CA GLU A 247 10.66 9.16 -25.91
C GLU A 247 11.57 9.19 -24.68
N ALA A 248 12.87 9.01 -24.88
CA ALA A 248 13.84 9.00 -23.80
C ALA A 248 13.97 10.35 -23.09
N ASN A 249 13.05 11.12 -22.79
CA ASN A 249 13.07 12.31 -21.91
C ASN A 249 11.87 13.25 -22.16
N VAL A 250 10.64 12.76 -21.92
CA VAL A 250 9.51 13.69 -21.85
C VAL A 250 9.67 14.52 -20.57
N PRO A 251 9.77 15.85 -20.62
CA PRO A 251 9.92 16.68 -19.44
C PRO A 251 8.81 16.43 -18.41
N LEU A 252 9.15 16.43 -17.12
CA LEU A 252 8.22 16.17 -16.03
C LEU A 252 6.94 17.01 -16.13
N LEU A 253 7.07 18.31 -16.43
CA LEU A 253 5.92 19.21 -16.60
C LEU A 253 4.97 18.79 -17.72
N ARG A 254 5.49 18.21 -18.81
CA ARG A 254 4.66 17.70 -19.91
C ARG A 254 3.94 16.42 -19.50
N GLN A 255 4.58 15.54 -18.73
CA GLN A 255 3.94 14.36 -18.18
C GLN A 255 2.80 14.75 -17.22
N VAL A 256 3.05 15.68 -16.30
CA VAL A 256 2.05 16.23 -15.38
C VAL A 256 0.88 16.84 -16.17
N GLY A 257 1.16 17.68 -17.18
CA GLY A 257 0.12 18.25 -18.04
C GLY A 257 -0.73 17.19 -18.74
N GLY A 258 -0.11 16.13 -19.25
CA GLY A 258 -0.80 14.99 -19.87
C GLY A 258 -1.76 14.28 -18.92
N LEU A 259 -1.36 14.07 -17.65
CA LEU A 259 -2.20 13.45 -16.63
C LEU A 259 -3.47 14.29 -16.35
N PHE A 260 -3.32 15.61 -16.14
CA PHE A 260 -4.45 16.50 -15.87
C PHE A 260 -5.37 16.75 -17.08
N THR A 261 -4.98 16.38 -18.28
CA THR A 261 -5.84 16.42 -19.49
C THR A 261 -6.59 15.11 -19.72
N SER A 262 -6.24 14.03 -19.02
CA SER A 262 -6.92 12.74 -19.10
C SER A 262 -8.15 12.73 -18.19
N LYS A 263 -9.32 12.63 -18.82
CA LYS A 263 -10.61 12.52 -18.11
C LYS A 263 -10.63 11.32 -17.14
N TYR A 264 -10.14 10.18 -17.61
CA TYR A 264 -10.21 8.94 -16.83
C TYR A 264 -9.17 8.90 -15.72
N TRP A 265 -8.00 9.53 -15.92
CA TRP A 265 -7.03 9.69 -14.84
C TRP A 265 -7.57 10.59 -13.71
N ILE A 266 -8.23 11.70 -14.06
CA ILE A 266 -8.87 12.58 -13.08
C ILE A 266 -9.96 11.82 -12.32
N MET A 267 -10.80 11.03 -13.01
CA MET A 267 -11.84 10.22 -12.38
C MET A 267 -11.26 9.14 -11.45
N ALA A 268 -10.20 8.42 -11.87
CA ALA A 268 -9.53 7.43 -11.04
C ALA A 268 -8.88 8.08 -9.80
N THR A 269 -8.27 9.26 -9.97
CA THR A 269 -7.72 10.05 -8.86
C THR A 269 -8.84 10.51 -7.91
N ALA A 270 -9.97 10.99 -8.44
CA ALA A 270 -11.12 11.39 -7.64
C ALA A 270 -11.69 10.23 -6.82
N LEU A 271 -11.76 9.01 -7.38
CA LEU A 271 -12.14 7.80 -6.63
C LEU A 271 -11.17 7.53 -5.47
N THR A 272 -9.86 7.64 -5.73
CA THR A 272 -8.82 7.45 -4.70
C THR A 272 -8.93 8.48 -3.58
N VAL A 273 -9.13 9.75 -3.96
CA VAL A 273 -9.31 10.86 -3.01
C VAL A 273 -10.56 10.65 -2.16
N THR A 274 -11.72 10.35 -2.79
CA THR A 274 -12.98 10.13 -2.07
C THR A 274 -12.82 9.07 -1.00
N MET A 275 -12.30 7.90 -1.35
CA MET A 275 -12.07 6.80 -0.41
C MET A 275 -11.10 7.17 0.72
N THR A 276 -10.08 7.97 0.42
CA THR A 276 -9.08 8.36 1.42
C THR A 276 -9.60 9.45 2.36
N ILE A 277 -10.45 10.35 1.88
CA ILE A 277 -11.10 11.40 2.69
C ILE A 277 -11.95 10.77 3.79
N ALA A 278 -12.82 9.82 3.47
CA ALA A 278 -13.70 9.20 4.45
C ALA A 278 -12.90 8.48 5.55
N ASN A 279 -11.83 7.77 5.17
CA ASN A 279 -10.94 7.14 6.14
C ASN A 279 -10.25 8.15 7.07
N ASN A 280 -9.87 9.33 6.56
CA ASN A 280 -9.25 10.39 7.38
C ASN A 280 -10.26 11.15 8.24
N LEU A 281 -11.49 11.35 7.74
CA LEU A 281 -12.58 11.90 8.55
C LEU A 281 -12.93 10.98 9.72
N ALA A 282 -12.85 9.67 9.50
CA ALA A 282 -13.15 8.66 10.51
C ALA A 282 -12.13 8.61 11.65
N GLY A 283 -10.85 8.96 11.39
CA GLY A 283 -9.76 8.75 12.35
C GLY A 283 -9.46 7.26 12.60
N TYR A 284 -8.33 6.99 13.21
CA TYR A 284 -7.92 5.60 13.53
C TYR A 284 -8.73 5.02 14.70
N ASN A 285 -9.20 5.87 15.60
CA ASN A 285 -9.87 5.47 16.84
C ASN A 285 -11.39 5.28 16.73
N LEU A 286 -11.97 5.63 15.58
CA LEU A 286 -13.43 5.55 15.40
C LEU A 286 -14.01 4.20 15.79
N ASN A 287 -13.37 3.09 15.38
CA ASN A 287 -13.88 1.75 15.71
C ASN A 287 -13.81 1.46 17.20
N THR A 288 -12.70 1.83 17.86
CA THR A 288 -12.51 1.63 19.29
C THR A 288 -13.53 2.47 20.08
N ASN A 289 -13.63 3.77 19.78
CA ASN A 289 -14.59 4.66 20.43
C ASN A 289 -16.05 4.23 20.19
N PHE A 290 -16.37 3.81 18.96
CA PHE A 290 -17.70 3.28 18.66
C PHE A 290 -18.02 2.03 19.48
N CYS A 291 -17.10 1.08 19.55
CA CYS A 291 -17.29 -0.14 20.34
C CYS A 291 -17.39 0.16 21.84
N THR A 292 -16.56 1.04 22.40
CA THR A 292 -16.57 1.39 23.83
C THR A 292 -17.81 2.19 24.20
N ILE A 293 -18.08 3.29 23.46
CA ILE A 293 -19.13 4.25 23.81
C ILE A 293 -20.53 3.74 23.44
N ILE A 294 -20.67 3.15 22.26
CA ILE A 294 -21.98 2.76 21.72
C ILE A 294 -22.35 1.32 22.06
N LEU A 295 -21.39 0.39 21.89
CA LEU A 295 -21.64 -1.04 22.10
C LEU A 295 -21.27 -1.52 23.50
N GLY A 296 -20.66 -0.67 24.33
CA GLY A 296 -20.25 -1.03 25.68
C GLY A 296 -19.15 -2.09 25.73
N ALA A 297 -18.17 -1.98 24.84
CA ALA A 297 -17.03 -2.90 24.82
C ALA A 297 -16.15 -2.71 26.05
N THR A 298 -15.82 -3.82 26.70
CA THR A 298 -14.93 -3.91 27.86
C THR A 298 -13.88 -5.00 27.63
N ALA A 299 -12.88 -5.08 28.50
CA ALA A 299 -11.92 -6.18 28.49
C ALA A 299 -12.58 -7.55 28.67
N GLU A 300 -13.73 -7.60 29.35
CA GLU A 300 -14.41 -8.85 29.68
C GLU A 300 -15.30 -9.39 28.56
N ASN A 301 -16.03 -8.52 27.85
CA ASN A 301 -17.01 -8.93 26.82
C ASN A 301 -16.44 -9.11 25.41
N ASN A 302 -15.22 -8.68 25.15
CA ASN A 302 -14.53 -8.82 23.86
C ASN A 302 -15.31 -8.26 22.63
N TYR A 303 -16.27 -7.34 22.81
CA TYR A 303 -17.09 -6.82 21.71
C TYR A 303 -16.26 -6.14 20.63
N ASN A 304 -15.22 -5.38 20.99
CA ASN A 304 -14.31 -4.77 20.03
C ASN A 304 -13.57 -5.82 19.19
N LEU A 305 -13.14 -6.93 19.79
CA LEU A 305 -12.50 -8.03 19.08
C LEU A 305 -13.45 -8.64 18.02
N PHE A 306 -14.67 -9.01 18.40
CA PHE A 306 -15.65 -9.58 17.47
C PHE A 306 -16.03 -8.61 16.36
N TYR A 307 -16.19 -7.33 16.69
CA TYR A 307 -16.49 -6.28 15.70
C TYR A 307 -15.36 -6.12 14.68
N THR A 308 -14.10 -6.16 15.13
CA THR A 308 -12.93 -6.06 14.27
C THR A 308 -12.73 -7.31 13.41
N ILE A 309 -13.00 -8.53 13.97
CA ILE A 309 -13.01 -9.77 13.17
C ILE A 309 -14.01 -9.68 12.02
N ALA A 310 -15.23 -9.22 12.32
CA ALA A 310 -16.27 -9.05 11.31
C ALA A 310 -15.89 -8.06 10.22
N SER A 311 -15.04 -7.06 10.52
CA SER A 311 -14.48 -6.15 9.53
C SER A 311 -13.39 -6.80 8.68
N GLY A 312 -12.50 -7.58 9.30
CA GLY A 312 -11.31 -8.13 8.66
C GLY A 312 -11.58 -9.34 7.77
N VAL A 313 -12.52 -10.21 8.15
CA VAL A 313 -12.84 -11.43 7.38
C VAL A 313 -13.24 -11.14 5.93
N PRO A 314 -14.16 -10.21 5.63
CA PRO A 314 -14.46 -9.83 4.25
C PRO A 314 -13.22 -9.33 3.50
N MET A 315 -12.42 -8.49 4.13
CA MET A 315 -11.22 -7.92 3.52
C MET A 315 -10.20 -8.99 3.13
N GLY A 316 -9.98 -9.99 3.98
CA GLY A 316 -9.04 -11.08 3.71
C GLY A 316 -9.51 -12.04 2.61
N LEU A 317 -10.79 -12.40 2.59
CA LEU A 317 -11.35 -13.37 1.64
C LEU A 317 -11.86 -12.72 0.35
N GLY A 318 -12.07 -11.41 0.36
CA GLY A 318 -12.77 -10.70 -0.70
C GLY A 318 -12.12 -10.78 -2.07
N ILE A 319 -10.80 -10.89 -2.13
CA ILE A 319 -10.08 -11.00 -3.40
C ILE A 319 -10.48 -12.25 -4.18
N LEU A 320 -10.79 -13.35 -3.48
CA LEU A 320 -11.24 -14.60 -4.09
C LEU A 320 -12.61 -14.44 -4.76
N ILE A 321 -13.43 -13.52 -4.27
CA ILE A 321 -14.77 -13.24 -4.77
C ILE A 321 -14.74 -12.16 -5.84
N VAL A 322 -14.02 -11.07 -5.61
CA VAL A 322 -14.01 -9.88 -6.48
C VAL A 322 -13.38 -10.18 -7.83
N TYR A 323 -12.24 -10.87 -7.87
CA TYR A 323 -11.52 -11.13 -9.11
C TYR A 323 -12.35 -11.91 -10.15
N PRO A 324 -13.00 -13.06 -9.82
CA PRO A 324 -13.87 -13.76 -10.76
C PRO A 324 -15.07 -12.95 -11.22
N LEU A 325 -15.67 -12.16 -10.33
CA LEU A 325 -16.82 -11.29 -10.66
C LEU A 325 -16.42 -10.17 -11.61
N CYS A 326 -15.27 -9.53 -11.40
CA CYS A 326 -14.76 -8.50 -12.30
C CYS A 326 -14.46 -9.06 -13.70
N LYS A 327 -13.93 -10.29 -13.77
CA LYS A 327 -13.69 -10.97 -15.05
C LYS A 327 -14.99 -11.29 -15.78
N LYS A 328 -16.07 -11.63 -15.07
CA LYS A 328 -17.37 -12.00 -15.64
C LYS A 328 -18.22 -10.80 -16.04
N TYR A 329 -18.28 -9.78 -15.18
CA TYR A 329 -19.24 -8.67 -15.31
C TYR A 329 -18.64 -7.32 -15.66
N THR A 330 -17.36 -7.18 -15.76
CA THR A 330 -16.57 -5.94 -15.84
C THR A 330 -16.33 -5.28 -14.47
N ILE A 331 -15.22 -4.57 -14.39
CA ILE A 331 -14.77 -3.86 -13.18
C ILE A 331 -15.82 -2.84 -12.73
N ARG A 332 -16.30 -2.01 -13.68
CA ARG A 332 -17.27 -0.95 -13.40
C ARG A 332 -18.57 -1.48 -12.80
N LYS A 333 -19.19 -2.50 -13.44
CA LYS A 333 -20.48 -3.05 -12.98
C LYS A 333 -20.35 -3.72 -11.62
N THR A 334 -19.27 -4.48 -11.41
CA THR A 334 -19.00 -5.15 -10.13
C THR A 334 -18.80 -4.12 -9.02
N THR A 335 -18.02 -3.06 -9.26
CA THR A 335 -17.79 -2.02 -8.27
C THR A 335 -19.06 -1.26 -7.91
N ILE A 336 -19.91 -0.92 -8.88
CA ILE A 336 -21.21 -0.28 -8.61
C ILE A 336 -22.10 -1.18 -7.75
N ALA A 337 -22.22 -2.46 -8.10
CA ALA A 337 -23.07 -3.40 -7.35
C ALA A 337 -22.59 -3.53 -5.89
N PHE A 338 -21.29 -3.67 -5.68
CA PHE A 338 -20.69 -3.76 -4.34
C PHE A 338 -20.78 -2.43 -3.58
N SER A 339 -20.65 -1.29 -4.23
CA SER A 339 -20.87 0.03 -3.59
C SER A 339 -22.29 0.17 -3.06
N VAL A 340 -23.30 -0.36 -3.77
CA VAL A 340 -24.68 -0.43 -3.23
C VAL A 340 -24.74 -1.32 -2.00
N VAL A 341 -24.04 -2.46 -1.98
CA VAL A 341 -23.95 -3.33 -0.79
C VAL A 341 -23.28 -2.59 0.38
N ALA A 342 -22.25 -1.78 0.14
CA ALA A 342 -21.61 -0.95 1.18
C ALA A 342 -22.61 0.06 1.78
N ILE A 343 -23.39 0.75 0.95
CA ILE A 343 -24.44 1.68 1.44
C ILE A 343 -25.47 0.93 2.28
N LEU A 344 -25.94 -0.23 1.83
CA LEU A 344 -26.88 -1.05 2.60
C LEU A 344 -26.30 -1.50 3.94
N GLY A 345 -25.02 -1.90 3.97
CA GLY A 345 -24.30 -2.24 5.20
C GLY A 345 -24.24 -1.07 6.18
N SER A 346 -23.93 0.14 5.70
CA SER A 346 -23.95 1.36 6.50
C SER A 346 -25.35 1.66 7.08
N LEU A 347 -26.40 1.53 6.28
CA LEU A 347 -27.77 1.76 6.72
C LEU A 347 -28.23 0.72 7.76
N ILE A 348 -27.89 -0.56 7.57
CA ILE A 348 -28.20 -1.62 8.55
C ILE A 348 -27.52 -1.30 9.89
N GLY A 349 -26.23 -0.95 9.87
CA GLY A 349 -25.50 -0.57 11.07
C GLY A 349 -26.08 0.68 11.77
N TYR A 350 -26.51 1.69 11.00
CA TYR A 350 -27.16 2.87 11.54
C TYR A 350 -28.50 2.55 12.24
N ILE A 351 -29.31 1.69 11.63
CA ILE A 351 -30.61 1.27 12.18
C ILE A 351 -30.44 0.37 13.41
N ALA A 352 -29.38 -0.44 13.43
CA ALA A 352 -29.07 -1.34 14.54
C ALA A 352 -28.80 -0.61 15.87
N LYS A 353 -28.36 0.65 15.82
CA LYS A 353 -28.02 1.46 17.02
C LYS A 353 -27.07 0.72 17.96
N THR A 354 -27.54 0.43 19.18
CA THR A 354 -26.81 -0.27 20.23
C THR A 354 -26.89 -1.80 20.13
N ASN A 355 -27.63 -2.33 19.17
CA ASN A 355 -27.73 -3.77 18.99
C ASN A 355 -26.43 -4.32 18.41
N PHE A 356 -25.69 -5.06 19.24
CA PHE A 356 -24.38 -5.61 18.89
C PHE A 356 -24.40 -6.50 17.63
N VAL A 357 -25.36 -7.41 17.53
CA VAL A 357 -25.47 -8.34 16.39
C VAL A 357 -25.78 -7.58 15.11
N GLY A 358 -26.68 -6.61 15.16
CA GLY A 358 -27.02 -5.76 14.03
C GLY A 358 -25.85 -4.87 13.60
N ALA A 359 -25.09 -4.32 14.54
CA ALA A 359 -23.89 -3.53 14.26
C ALA A 359 -22.80 -4.37 13.59
N ILE A 360 -22.56 -5.61 14.06
CA ILE A 360 -21.63 -6.56 13.41
C ILE A 360 -22.10 -6.91 12.00
N ALA A 361 -23.38 -7.24 11.81
CA ALA A 361 -23.92 -7.59 10.49
C ALA A 361 -23.79 -6.41 9.51
N GLY A 362 -24.14 -5.20 9.95
CA GLY A 362 -23.97 -3.98 9.15
C GLY A 362 -22.52 -3.73 8.75
N ASN A 363 -21.60 -3.86 9.71
CA ASN A 363 -20.17 -3.69 9.48
C ASN A 363 -19.59 -4.76 8.54
N PHE A 364 -19.99 -6.03 8.68
CA PHE A 364 -19.60 -7.12 7.79
C PHE A 364 -20.06 -6.85 6.35
N ILE A 365 -21.35 -6.51 6.16
CA ILE A 365 -21.92 -6.21 4.85
C ILE A 365 -21.25 -4.98 4.24
N PHE A 366 -20.99 -3.94 5.03
CA PHE A 366 -20.26 -2.75 4.59
C PHE A 366 -18.88 -3.12 4.04
N ASN A 367 -18.08 -3.86 4.82
CA ASN A 367 -16.74 -4.26 4.41
C ASN A 367 -16.74 -5.20 3.19
N MET A 368 -17.75 -6.06 3.02
CA MET A 368 -17.96 -6.79 1.75
C MET A 368 -18.13 -5.83 0.57
N GLY A 369 -18.92 -4.78 0.75
CA GLY A 369 -19.19 -3.78 -0.29
C GLY A 369 -17.96 -2.94 -0.68
N THR A 370 -16.98 -2.77 0.20
CA THR A 370 -15.77 -1.97 -0.07
C THR A 370 -14.75 -2.68 -0.97
N LEU A 371 -14.81 -4.01 -1.08
CA LEU A 371 -13.78 -4.85 -1.68
C LEU A 371 -13.35 -4.45 -3.10
N PRO A 372 -14.26 -4.26 -4.09
CA PRO A 372 -13.83 -3.94 -5.44
C PRO A 372 -13.06 -2.64 -5.52
N VAL A 373 -13.45 -1.61 -4.78
CA VAL A 373 -12.78 -0.30 -4.79
C VAL A 373 -11.34 -0.46 -4.30
N VAL A 374 -11.13 -1.20 -3.22
CA VAL A 374 -9.81 -1.42 -2.63
C VAL A 374 -8.85 -2.16 -3.57
N TYR A 375 -9.36 -3.20 -4.26
CA TYR A 375 -8.50 -4.08 -5.07
C TYR A 375 -8.28 -3.57 -6.50
N ILE A 376 -9.20 -2.80 -7.06
CA ILE A 376 -9.23 -2.50 -8.49
C ILE A 376 -8.71 -1.10 -8.81
N LEU A 377 -8.63 -0.22 -7.82
CA LEU A 377 -8.25 1.18 -8.03
C LEU A 377 -6.91 1.34 -8.75
N GLY A 378 -5.90 0.53 -8.40
CA GLY A 378 -4.61 0.53 -9.09
C GLY A 378 -4.69 0.14 -10.56
N ALA A 379 -5.58 -0.81 -10.90
CA ALA A 379 -5.80 -1.22 -12.29
C ALA A 379 -6.47 -0.10 -13.10
N LEU A 380 -7.41 0.64 -12.50
CA LEU A 380 -8.06 1.80 -13.15
C LEU A 380 -7.07 2.93 -13.42
N ILE A 381 -6.16 3.22 -12.50
CA ILE A 381 -5.10 4.22 -12.68
C ILE A 381 -4.17 3.83 -13.83
N ASN A 382 -3.76 2.56 -13.88
CA ASN A 382 -2.92 2.06 -14.97
C ASN A 382 -3.62 2.13 -16.33
N ALA A 383 -4.90 1.76 -16.40
CA ALA A 383 -5.70 1.86 -17.62
C ALA A 383 -5.94 3.33 -18.03
N ALA A 384 -6.01 4.25 -17.08
CA ALA A 384 -6.11 5.68 -17.37
C ALA A 384 -4.79 6.26 -17.94
N ASN A 385 -3.63 5.70 -17.57
CA ASN A 385 -2.35 6.07 -18.19
C ASN A 385 -2.31 5.68 -19.69
N ASP A 386 -3.02 4.62 -20.10
CA ASP A 386 -3.16 4.25 -21.52
C ASP A 386 -3.95 5.33 -22.31
N GLU A 387 -4.92 6.02 -21.68
CA GLU A 387 -5.60 7.16 -22.31
C GLU A 387 -4.65 8.35 -22.52
N VAL A 388 -3.74 8.61 -21.57
CA VAL A 388 -2.73 9.67 -21.75
C VAL A 388 -1.82 9.35 -22.92
N GLU A 389 -1.36 8.11 -23.02
CA GLU A 389 -0.54 7.62 -24.12
C GLU A 389 -1.28 7.73 -25.47
N TYR A 390 -2.55 7.33 -25.50
CA TYR A 390 -3.39 7.45 -26.69
C TYR A 390 -3.53 8.89 -27.18
N LYS A 391 -3.77 9.85 -26.25
CA LYS A 391 -3.99 11.25 -26.59
C LYS A 391 -2.72 12.03 -26.92
N HIS A 392 -1.65 11.77 -26.18
CA HIS A 392 -0.44 12.60 -26.20
C HIS A 392 0.76 11.94 -26.88
N GLY A 393 0.66 10.66 -27.24
CA GLY A 393 1.72 9.90 -27.89
C GLY A 393 2.88 9.53 -26.96
N PHE A 394 2.75 9.72 -25.65
CA PHE A 394 3.71 9.29 -24.63
C PHE A 394 2.99 8.69 -23.43
N ARG A 395 3.58 7.66 -22.83
CA ARG A 395 3.10 7.07 -21.59
C ARG A 395 3.74 7.77 -20.40
N PRO A 396 2.95 8.31 -19.44
CA PRO A 396 3.53 8.88 -18.24
C PRO A 396 4.27 7.81 -17.43
N GLU A 397 5.39 8.18 -16.83
CA GLU A 397 6.08 7.28 -15.93
C GLU A 397 5.17 6.95 -14.74
N GLY A 398 5.12 5.66 -14.37
CA GLY A 398 4.29 5.20 -13.26
C GLY A 398 4.63 5.91 -11.94
N THR A 399 5.90 6.25 -11.72
CA THR A 399 6.38 7.04 -10.57
C THR A 399 5.80 8.44 -10.53
N VAL A 400 5.73 9.14 -11.67
CA VAL A 400 5.17 10.49 -11.77
C VAL A 400 3.68 10.48 -11.47
N SER A 401 2.93 9.54 -12.07
CA SER A 401 1.50 9.38 -11.81
C SER A 401 1.22 9.11 -10.33
N VAL A 402 1.95 8.17 -9.71
CA VAL A 402 1.81 7.85 -8.27
C VAL A 402 2.20 9.04 -7.40
N ALA A 403 3.31 9.73 -7.68
CA ALA A 403 3.76 10.87 -6.90
C ALA A 403 2.72 12.01 -6.89
N ILE A 404 2.11 12.31 -8.05
CA ILE A 404 1.07 13.33 -8.14
C ILE A 404 -0.19 12.92 -7.38
N ILE A 405 -0.63 11.66 -7.50
CA ILE A 405 -1.76 11.15 -6.73
C ILE A 405 -1.46 11.28 -5.23
N MET A 406 -0.25 10.92 -4.77
CA MET A 406 0.15 11.06 -3.38
C MET A 406 0.20 12.52 -2.92
N CYS A 407 0.63 13.46 -3.76
CA CYS A 407 0.56 14.89 -3.45
C CYS A 407 -0.89 15.36 -3.26
N ILE A 408 -1.79 14.97 -4.18
CA ILE A 408 -3.21 15.29 -4.10
C ILE A 408 -3.83 14.66 -2.83
N LEU A 409 -3.53 13.39 -2.55
CA LEU A 409 -3.99 12.71 -1.34
C LEU A 409 -3.50 13.41 -0.07
N ASN A 410 -2.22 13.76 0.01
CA ASN A 410 -1.68 14.48 1.17
C ASN A 410 -2.35 15.84 1.38
N LEU A 411 -2.68 16.56 0.30
CA LEU A 411 -3.41 17.82 0.38
C LEU A 411 -4.81 17.60 0.98
N PHE A 412 -5.61 16.68 0.41
CA PHE A 412 -6.98 16.43 0.88
C PHE A 412 -7.00 15.79 2.27
N THR A 413 -6.14 14.81 2.53
CA THR A 413 -6.05 14.18 3.87
C THR A 413 -5.57 15.19 4.92
N GLY A 414 -4.71 16.14 4.55
CA GLY A 414 -4.31 17.24 5.42
C GLY A 414 -5.48 18.15 5.81
N ILE A 415 -6.34 18.49 4.86
CA ILE A 415 -7.54 19.33 5.12
C ILE A 415 -8.49 18.64 6.10
N PHE A 416 -8.69 17.33 5.95
CA PHE A 416 -9.62 16.56 6.76
C PHE A 416 -9.02 15.89 7.99
N ALA A 417 -7.69 15.95 8.16
CA ALA A 417 -7.02 15.43 9.35
C ALA A 417 -7.51 16.17 10.62
N GLY A 418 -7.79 15.40 11.66
CA GLY A 418 -8.23 15.93 12.94
C GLY A 418 -9.70 16.39 12.98
N VAL A 419 -10.46 16.30 11.88
CA VAL A 419 -11.90 16.65 11.88
C VAL A 419 -12.67 15.75 12.85
N TYR A 420 -12.33 14.48 12.91
CA TYR A 420 -12.95 13.52 13.83
C TYR A 420 -12.77 13.92 15.28
N GLU A 421 -11.51 14.15 15.70
CA GLU A 421 -11.16 14.56 17.07
C GLU A 421 -11.73 15.94 17.43
N THR A 422 -11.63 16.91 16.52
CA THR A 422 -12.21 18.22 16.71
C THR A 422 -13.73 18.11 16.93
N GLY A 423 -14.40 17.29 16.14
CA GLY A 423 -15.83 17.04 16.29
C GLY A 423 -16.19 16.37 17.62
N LEU A 424 -15.39 15.42 18.11
CA LEU A 424 -15.56 14.83 19.45
C LEU A 424 -15.44 15.91 20.53
N ASN A 425 -14.35 16.69 20.51
CA ASN A 425 -14.06 17.72 21.51
C ASN A 425 -15.13 18.83 21.52
N MET A 426 -15.59 19.27 20.34
CA MET A 426 -16.67 20.27 20.24
C MET A 426 -18.01 19.78 20.81
N ASN A 427 -18.24 18.47 20.83
CA ASN A 427 -19.42 17.85 21.40
C ASN A 427 -19.27 17.47 22.89
N GLY A 428 -18.13 17.82 23.52
CA GLY A 428 -17.89 17.60 24.94
C GLY A 428 -17.46 16.17 25.28
N TYR A 429 -16.66 15.54 24.43
CA TYR A 429 -16.10 14.21 24.67
C TYR A 429 -15.24 14.19 25.93
N ASP A 430 -15.50 13.22 26.80
CA ASP A 430 -14.73 12.94 28.02
C ASP A 430 -14.08 11.55 27.91
N PRO A 431 -12.74 11.45 27.82
CA PRO A 431 -12.04 10.17 27.70
C PRO A 431 -12.27 9.21 28.87
N ILE A 432 -12.70 9.71 30.04
CA ILE A 432 -12.88 8.93 31.27
C ILE A 432 -14.33 8.41 31.41
N ALA A 433 -15.27 9.06 30.74
CA ALA A 433 -16.70 8.82 30.93
C ALA A 433 -17.24 7.56 30.23
N ASP A 434 -16.42 6.81 29.47
CA ASP A 434 -16.79 5.60 28.71
C ASP A 434 -18.17 5.74 28.00
N MET A 435 -19.18 4.98 28.48
CA MET A 435 -20.54 5.01 27.92
C MET A 435 -21.35 6.26 28.29
N ALA A 436 -20.96 7.00 29.32
CA ALA A 436 -21.71 8.16 29.85
C ALA A 436 -21.41 9.44 29.08
N GLN A 437 -21.27 9.37 27.76
CA GLN A 437 -20.96 10.51 26.88
C GLN A 437 -22.18 11.40 26.60
N PRO A 438 -21.97 12.71 26.36
CA PRO A 438 -23.02 13.60 25.87
C PRO A 438 -23.66 13.11 24.56
N GLN A 439 -24.97 13.42 24.37
CA GLN A 439 -25.71 13.00 23.16
C GLN A 439 -25.07 13.53 21.87
N GLY A 440 -24.40 14.69 21.94
CA GLY A 440 -23.65 15.24 20.80
C GLY A 440 -22.54 14.31 20.32
N VAL A 441 -21.78 13.71 21.24
CA VAL A 441 -20.70 12.74 20.94
C VAL A 441 -21.29 11.50 20.28
N ILE A 442 -22.39 10.97 20.85
CA ILE A 442 -23.06 9.78 20.29
C ILE A 442 -23.54 10.05 18.84
N ASN A 443 -24.18 11.20 18.62
CA ASN A 443 -24.65 11.58 17.27
C ASN A 443 -23.49 11.76 16.30
N TRP A 444 -22.36 12.35 16.74
CA TRP A 444 -21.16 12.51 15.94
C TRP A 444 -20.54 11.16 15.53
N LEU A 445 -20.45 10.22 16.46
CA LEU A 445 -19.97 8.86 16.18
C LEU A 445 -20.84 8.16 15.13
N TYR A 446 -22.17 8.22 15.25
CA TYR A 446 -23.06 7.64 14.24
C TYR A 446 -22.92 8.33 12.87
N PHE A 447 -22.78 9.65 12.85
CA PHE A 447 -22.60 10.39 11.60
C PHE A 447 -21.33 9.97 10.87
N ILE A 448 -20.19 9.99 11.56
CA ILE A 448 -18.90 9.62 10.96
C ILE A 448 -18.87 8.14 10.59
N LYS A 449 -19.42 7.27 11.43
CA LYS A 449 -19.35 5.81 11.23
C LYS A 449 -20.22 5.30 10.08
N TYR A 450 -21.38 5.90 9.86
CA TYR A 450 -22.37 5.36 8.93
C TYR A 450 -22.77 6.35 7.81
N MET A 451 -22.98 7.63 8.12
CA MET A 451 -23.44 8.59 7.13
C MET A 451 -22.30 8.99 6.16
N VAL A 452 -21.11 9.25 6.68
CA VAL A 452 -19.97 9.61 5.84
C VAL A 452 -19.63 8.50 4.83
N PRO A 453 -19.49 7.21 5.22
CA PRO A 453 -19.27 6.13 4.25
C PRO A 453 -20.43 5.94 3.26
N ALA A 454 -21.68 6.11 3.68
CA ALA A 454 -22.80 6.00 2.76
C ALA A 454 -22.76 7.08 1.66
N VAL A 455 -22.43 8.32 2.02
CA VAL A 455 -22.22 9.42 1.06
C VAL A 455 -21.03 9.16 0.16
N GLU A 456 -19.91 8.69 0.72
CA GLU A 456 -18.71 8.29 -0.02
C GLU A 456 -19.02 7.30 -1.14
N TYR A 457 -19.70 6.19 -0.81
CA TYR A 457 -20.05 5.18 -1.81
C TYR A 457 -21.10 5.65 -2.82
N ALA A 458 -21.97 6.58 -2.45
CA ALA A 458 -22.86 7.25 -3.41
C ALA A 458 -22.06 8.11 -4.41
N ILE A 459 -21.04 8.84 -3.96
CA ILE A 459 -20.13 9.61 -4.84
C ILE A 459 -19.34 8.66 -5.74
N ILE A 460 -18.83 7.56 -5.21
CA ILE A 460 -18.12 6.52 -5.99
C ILE A 460 -19.01 5.98 -7.10
N ILE A 461 -20.26 5.64 -6.81
CA ILE A 461 -21.25 5.21 -7.81
C ILE A 461 -21.41 6.29 -8.89
N LEU A 462 -21.59 7.54 -8.49
CA LEU A 462 -21.75 8.66 -9.41
C LEU A 462 -20.57 8.78 -10.37
N ILE A 463 -19.32 8.76 -9.85
CA ILE A 463 -18.12 8.84 -10.69
C ILE A 463 -18.06 7.65 -11.66
N LEU A 464 -18.35 6.43 -11.19
CA LEU A 464 -18.31 5.23 -12.00
C LEU A 464 -19.40 5.21 -13.09
N LEU A 465 -20.55 5.83 -12.88
CA LEU A 465 -21.59 5.96 -13.91
C LEU A 465 -21.10 6.74 -15.13
N PHE A 466 -20.22 7.73 -14.94
CA PHE A 466 -19.62 8.51 -16.03
C PHE A 466 -18.32 7.89 -16.58
N MET A 467 -17.76 6.86 -15.93
CA MET A 467 -16.51 6.22 -16.32
C MET A 467 -16.73 5.12 -17.36
N ASN A 468 -16.48 5.42 -18.64
CA ASN A 468 -16.63 4.47 -19.75
C ASN A 468 -15.28 3.91 -20.26
N LEU A 469 -14.24 3.95 -19.44
CA LEU A 469 -12.88 3.57 -19.81
C LEU A 469 -12.80 2.13 -20.34
N GLU A 470 -13.41 1.16 -19.65
CA GLU A 470 -13.34 -0.27 -20.01
C GLU A 470 -13.88 -0.57 -21.42
N LYS A 471 -14.87 0.19 -21.88
CA LYS A 471 -15.43 0.02 -23.24
C LYS A 471 -14.48 0.56 -24.32
N LYS A 472 -13.72 1.60 -24.02
CA LYS A 472 -12.84 2.29 -24.98
C LYS A 472 -11.41 1.75 -24.93
N LEU A 473 -11.02 1.11 -23.84
CA LEU A 473 -9.65 0.62 -23.61
C LEU A 473 -9.15 -0.31 -24.72
N PRO A 474 -9.93 -1.30 -25.20
CA PRO A 474 -9.47 -2.20 -26.27
C PRO A 474 -9.14 -1.44 -27.57
N ASP A 475 -9.98 -0.47 -27.97
CA ASP A 475 -9.78 0.33 -29.19
C ASP A 475 -8.55 1.22 -29.04
N MET A 476 -8.38 1.88 -27.87
CA MET A 476 -7.20 2.70 -27.58
C MET A 476 -5.91 1.86 -27.61
N GLN A 477 -5.90 0.70 -26.98
CA GLN A 477 -4.73 -0.20 -26.95
C GLN A 477 -4.39 -0.72 -28.34
N LYS A 478 -5.40 -1.00 -29.17
CA LYS A 478 -5.20 -1.38 -30.57
C LYS A 478 -4.50 -0.26 -31.35
N GLU A 479 -4.97 0.98 -31.25
CA GLU A 479 -4.37 2.11 -31.94
C GLU A 479 -2.96 2.45 -31.44
N ILE A 480 -2.72 2.37 -30.11
CA ILE A 480 -1.37 2.50 -29.54
C ILE A 480 -0.44 1.43 -30.13
N ARG A 481 -0.90 0.19 -30.21
CA ARG A 481 -0.14 -0.92 -30.79
C ARG A 481 0.19 -0.67 -32.27
N GLU A 482 -0.79 -0.22 -33.07
CA GLU A 482 -0.58 0.13 -34.49
C GLU A 482 0.47 1.24 -34.66
N ARG A 483 0.45 2.26 -33.78
CA ARG A 483 1.47 3.32 -33.77
C ARG A 483 2.87 2.78 -33.45
N TYR A 484 3.00 1.83 -32.53
CA TYR A 484 4.28 1.20 -32.22
C TYR A 484 4.80 0.34 -33.36
N ILE A 485 3.92 -0.41 -34.06
CA ILE A 485 4.27 -1.20 -35.23
C ILE A 485 4.78 -0.26 -36.34
N ALA A 486 4.03 0.78 -36.68
CA ALA A 486 4.41 1.74 -37.70
C ALA A 486 5.73 2.46 -37.39
N ALA A 487 5.97 2.81 -36.13
CA ALA A 487 7.22 3.43 -35.68
C ALA A 487 8.41 2.47 -35.74
N ALA A 488 8.22 1.18 -35.50
CA ALA A 488 9.25 0.15 -35.65
C ALA A 488 9.57 -0.11 -37.14
N GLU A 489 8.55 -0.24 -37.97
CA GLU A 489 8.70 -0.38 -39.43
C GLU A 489 9.45 0.77 -40.05
N ALA A 490 9.16 2.02 -39.65
CA ALA A 490 9.86 3.22 -40.10
C ALA A 490 11.36 3.23 -39.74
N ARG A 491 11.78 2.44 -38.77
CA ARG A 491 13.19 2.24 -38.36
C ARG A 491 13.81 0.98 -38.95
N GLY A 492 13.04 0.19 -39.72
CA GLY A 492 13.49 -1.10 -40.24
C GLY A 492 13.56 -2.19 -39.14
N GLU A 493 12.88 -2.01 -38.04
CA GLU A 493 12.83 -2.97 -36.92
C GLU A 493 11.48 -3.72 -36.92
N VAL A 494 11.48 -4.97 -36.46
CA VAL A 494 10.25 -5.72 -36.23
C VAL A 494 9.78 -5.41 -34.79
N TRP A 495 8.57 -4.86 -34.65
CA TRP A 495 7.98 -4.68 -33.33
C TRP A 495 7.52 -6.01 -32.78
N ILE A 496 8.05 -6.39 -31.62
CA ILE A 496 7.68 -7.59 -30.87
C ILE A 496 6.78 -7.13 -29.71
N SER A 497 5.61 -7.75 -29.56
CA SER A 497 4.70 -7.40 -28.46
C SER A 497 5.35 -7.67 -27.09
N PRO A 498 4.98 -6.93 -26.03
CA PRO A 498 5.49 -7.21 -24.67
C PRO A 498 5.23 -8.67 -24.24
N GLU A 499 4.15 -9.27 -24.71
CA GLU A 499 3.80 -10.68 -24.43
C GLU A 499 4.73 -11.66 -25.15
N GLU A 500 5.04 -11.39 -26.43
CA GLU A 500 6.01 -12.19 -27.20
C GLU A 500 7.44 -12.03 -26.66
N GLN A 501 7.84 -10.80 -26.30
CA GLN A 501 9.13 -10.56 -25.63
C GLN A 501 9.24 -11.33 -24.31
N GLU A 502 8.13 -11.42 -23.56
CA GLU A 502 8.07 -12.17 -22.32
C GLU A 502 8.19 -13.68 -22.57
N GLU A 503 7.57 -14.18 -23.64
CA GLU A 503 7.63 -15.60 -24.01
C GLU A 503 9.03 -15.99 -24.48
N GLU A 504 9.66 -15.17 -25.32
CA GLU A 504 11.07 -15.33 -25.72
C GLU A 504 12.04 -15.29 -24.53
N GLU A 505 11.86 -14.33 -23.61
CA GLU A 505 12.67 -14.27 -22.39
C GLU A 505 12.40 -15.47 -21.47
N ARG A 506 11.18 -15.92 -21.38
CA ARG A 506 10.81 -17.11 -20.60
C ARG A 506 11.49 -18.37 -21.14
N GLU A 507 11.49 -18.55 -22.46
CA GLU A 507 12.20 -19.64 -23.11
C GLU A 507 13.72 -19.54 -22.92
N LYS A 508 14.30 -18.35 -23.15
CA LYS A 508 15.72 -18.08 -22.92
C LYS A 508 16.13 -18.37 -21.47
N ASN A 509 15.31 -17.91 -20.51
CA ASN A 509 15.56 -18.12 -19.09
C ASN A 509 15.37 -19.60 -18.69
N ALA A 510 14.43 -20.31 -19.31
CA ALA A 510 14.26 -21.75 -19.12
C ALA A 510 15.48 -22.53 -19.62
N ARG A 511 16.03 -22.16 -20.78
CA ARG A 511 17.29 -22.76 -21.31
C ARG A 511 18.46 -22.49 -20.37
N LEU A 512 18.68 -21.25 -19.96
CA LEU A 512 19.75 -20.86 -19.03
C LEU A 512 19.63 -21.57 -17.66
N ALA A 513 18.41 -21.71 -17.16
CA ALA A 513 18.14 -22.42 -15.90
C ALA A 513 18.45 -23.92 -16.04
N GLU A 514 18.11 -24.53 -17.19
CA GLU A 514 18.42 -25.94 -17.45
C GLU A 514 19.92 -26.16 -17.63
N GLU A 515 20.62 -25.29 -18.35
CA GLU A 515 22.09 -25.33 -18.47
C GLU A 515 22.77 -25.21 -17.11
N ALA A 516 22.35 -24.27 -16.27
CA ALA A 516 22.88 -24.11 -14.91
C ALA A 516 22.60 -25.35 -14.05
N ARG A 517 21.40 -25.95 -14.16
CA ARG A 517 21.05 -27.20 -13.47
C ARG A 517 21.96 -28.35 -13.88
N ILE A 518 22.18 -28.51 -15.19
CA ILE A 518 23.04 -29.56 -15.75
C ILE A 518 24.48 -29.36 -15.23
N GLN A 519 24.98 -28.14 -15.23
CA GLN A 519 26.33 -27.83 -14.75
C GLN A 519 26.46 -28.11 -13.24
N ASP A 520 25.51 -27.67 -12.42
CA ASP A 520 25.46 -27.96 -10.98
C ASP A 520 25.38 -29.47 -10.71
N LEU A 521 24.60 -30.21 -11.52
CA LEU A 521 24.49 -31.66 -11.39
C LEU A 521 25.79 -32.36 -11.75
N LYS A 522 26.50 -31.93 -12.81
CA LYS A 522 27.82 -32.49 -13.19
C LYS A 522 28.82 -32.30 -12.04
N VAL A 523 28.93 -31.08 -11.51
CA VAL A 523 29.83 -30.80 -10.38
C VAL A 523 29.48 -31.64 -9.13
N LYS A 524 28.19 -31.87 -8.89
CA LYS A 524 27.72 -32.70 -7.79
C LYS A 524 28.05 -34.19 -7.98
N CYS A 525 27.89 -34.70 -9.20
CA CYS A 525 28.21 -36.07 -9.55
C CYS A 525 29.70 -36.32 -9.45
N GLU A 526 30.55 -35.41 -9.97
CA GLU A 526 32.01 -35.50 -9.83
C GLU A 526 32.44 -35.57 -8.38
N ARG A 527 31.90 -34.68 -7.50
CA ARG A 527 32.25 -34.67 -6.06
C ARG A 527 31.80 -35.92 -5.32
N ARG A 528 30.77 -36.64 -5.78
CA ARG A 528 30.15 -37.76 -5.06
C ARG A 528 30.45 -39.11 -5.74
N GLY A 529 31.14 -39.12 -6.86
CA GLY A 529 31.42 -40.35 -7.62
C GLY A 529 30.14 -41.00 -8.20
N LEU A 530 29.11 -40.16 -8.54
CA LEU A 530 27.82 -40.61 -9.08
C LEU A 530 27.83 -40.45 -10.60
N ASP A 531 27.09 -41.34 -11.27
CA ASP A 531 26.88 -41.25 -12.73
C ASP A 531 25.90 -40.11 -13.04
N PHE A 532 26.31 -39.23 -13.95
CA PHE A 532 25.52 -38.07 -14.34
C PHE A 532 24.23 -38.45 -15.07
N ASP A 533 24.30 -39.41 -15.98
CA ASP A 533 23.17 -39.79 -16.84
C ASP A 533 22.06 -40.44 -16.00
N ILE A 534 22.43 -41.27 -15.04
CA ILE A 534 21.50 -41.90 -14.09
C ILE A 534 20.80 -40.86 -13.23
N GLU A 535 21.54 -39.90 -12.67
CA GLU A 535 20.96 -38.86 -11.81
C GLU A 535 20.10 -37.86 -12.60
N ASN A 536 20.49 -37.54 -13.83
CA ASN A 536 19.71 -36.68 -14.71
C ASN A 536 18.40 -37.37 -15.14
N GLN A 537 18.44 -38.66 -15.46
CA GLN A 537 17.24 -39.42 -15.81
C GLN A 537 16.24 -39.50 -14.64
N LYS A 538 16.70 -39.76 -13.43
CA LYS A 538 15.86 -39.73 -12.22
C LYS A 538 15.14 -38.41 -12.05
N TYR A 539 15.80 -37.29 -12.35
CA TYR A 539 15.21 -35.96 -12.27
C TYR A 539 14.11 -35.77 -13.34
N LEU A 540 14.39 -36.16 -14.59
CA LEU A 540 13.43 -36.09 -15.70
C LEU A 540 12.19 -36.94 -15.43
N ASP A 541 12.37 -38.17 -14.92
CA ASP A 541 11.28 -39.05 -14.54
C ASP A 541 10.41 -38.47 -13.42
N LYS A 542 11.00 -37.77 -12.46
CA LYS A 542 10.28 -37.08 -11.40
C LYS A 542 9.44 -35.92 -11.90
N ILE A 543 9.92 -35.20 -12.92
CA ILE A 543 9.16 -34.10 -13.56
C ILE A 543 8.00 -34.69 -14.37
N ASN A 544 8.25 -35.73 -15.15
CA ASN A 544 7.24 -36.38 -15.98
C ASN A 544 6.11 -37.03 -15.15
N LYS A 545 6.44 -37.55 -13.95
CA LYS A 545 5.44 -37.99 -12.96
C LYS A 545 4.60 -36.88 -12.35
N LYS A 546 5.10 -35.67 -12.31
CA LYS A 546 4.34 -34.50 -11.80
C LYS A 546 3.49 -33.81 -12.87
N ARG A 547 3.74 -34.13 -14.17
CA ARG A 547 2.97 -33.59 -15.30
C ARG A 547 1.79 -34.51 -15.72
N LYS A 548 1.79 -35.75 -15.28
CA LYS A 548 0.65 -36.68 -15.33
C LYS A 548 -0.17 -36.55 -14.05
#